data_dd0fddb020cc91461b519313be1d8f52
#
_entry.id   dd0fddb020cc91461b519313be1d8f52
#
_cell.length_a   1.000
_cell.length_b   1.000
_cell.length_c   1.000
_cell.angle_alpha   90.00
_cell.angle_beta   90.00
_cell.angle_gamma   90.00
#
_symmetry.space_group_name_H-M   'P 1'
#
loop_
_entity.id
_entity.type
_entity.pdbx_description
1 polymer ?
#
loop_
_entity_poly.entity_id
_entity_poly.type
_entity_poly.pdbx_seq_one_letter_code
_entity_poly.pdbx_strand_id
1 'polypeptide(L)'
;IQTVYLYPEIKILEEVIITGECSGVTRNTVSNNLTSFAINRALGTSLTSLLEQVSGVSSISTGTTVAKPVIQGMYGNRILIINNGSRQTGQQWGVDHAPEVDMNGNASIRVIKGSDAVRYGSEALGGIIVMEQAPLPFRKKALKGKTSILYGSNGHRYVLTGQLEGTFPSPRDLAWRVQG
;
A
#
# COMPACT_ATOMS: atom_id res chain seq x y z
N ILE A 1 57.53 18.23 -42.33
CA ILE A 1 56.78 17.10 -41.74
C ILE A 1 56.09 17.61 -40.48
N GLN A 2 54.80 17.77 -40.55
CA GLN A 2 53.97 18.23 -39.41
C GLN A 2 53.46 17.01 -38.64
N THR A 3 53.87 16.86 -37.38
CA THR A 3 53.45 15.75 -36.52
C THR A 3 52.19 16.12 -35.83
N VAL A 4 51.11 15.39 -36.09
CA VAL A 4 49.79 15.60 -35.41
C VAL A 4 49.72 14.57 -34.27
N TYR A 5 49.56 15.09 -33.04
CA TYR A 5 49.32 14.26 -31.86
C TYR A 5 47.82 14.14 -31.63
N LEU A 6 47.28 12.94 -31.67
CA LEU A 6 45.91 12.64 -31.31
C LEU A 6 45.90 12.14 -29.86
N TYR A 7 45.17 12.86 -29.00
CA TYR A 7 44.89 12.44 -27.64
C TYR A 7 43.51 11.79 -27.60
N PRO A 8 43.38 10.59 -27.02
CA PRO A 8 42.08 10.01 -26.83
C PRO A 8 41.31 10.79 -25.75
N GLU A 9 40.24 11.45 -26.13
CA GLU A 9 39.32 12.05 -25.19
C GLU A 9 38.35 10.99 -24.68
N ILE A 10 38.51 10.59 -23.42
CA ILE A 10 37.60 9.66 -22.78
C ILE A 10 36.33 10.44 -22.44
N LYS A 11 35.32 10.34 -23.27
CA LYS A 11 34.00 10.86 -22.95
C LYS A 11 33.29 9.85 -22.06
N ILE A 12 33.24 10.11 -20.77
CA ILE A 12 32.43 9.35 -19.83
C ILE A 12 30.98 9.62 -20.20
N LEU A 13 30.34 8.65 -20.81
CA LEU A 13 28.89 8.70 -21.01
C LEU A 13 28.23 8.55 -19.62
N GLU A 14 27.41 9.51 -19.25
CA GLU A 14 26.57 9.39 -18.08
C GLU A 14 25.69 8.13 -18.24
N GLU A 15 25.63 7.33 -17.20
CA GLU A 15 24.81 6.13 -17.18
C GLU A 15 23.36 6.50 -17.48
N VAL A 16 22.85 6.09 -18.62
CA VAL A 16 21.43 6.22 -18.95
C VAL A 16 20.70 5.14 -18.17
N ILE A 17 20.24 5.47 -16.98
CA ILE A 17 19.31 4.61 -16.22
C ILE A 17 17.96 4.70 -16.92
N ILE A 18 17.66 3.75 -17.77
CA ILE A 18 16.31 3.55 -18.28
C ILE A 18 15.52 2.91 -17.14
N THR A 19 14.93 3.74 -16.31
CA THR A 19 13.86 3.29 -15.41
C THR A 19 12.64 3.03 -16.28
N GLY A 20 12.55 1.85 -16.83
CA GLY A 20 11.33 1.35 -17.38
C GLY A 20 10.38 1.13 -16.21
N GLU A 21 9.49 2.09 -15.95
CA GLU A 21 8.25 1.73 -15.31
C GLU A 21 7.63 0.66 -16.20
N CYS A 22 7.45 -0.52 -15.64
CA CYS A 22 6.65 -1.56 -16.29
C CYS A 22 5.18 -1.14 -16.24
N SER A 23 4.86 0.03 -16.84
CA SER A 23 3.49 0.41 -17.17
C SER A 23 3.05 -0.37 -18.42
N GLY A 24 3.66 -1.50 -18.58
CA GLY A 24 3.39 -2.38 -19.65
C GLY A 24 2.52 -3.50 -19.21
N VAL A 25 1.48 -3.59 -19.83
CA VAL A 25 0.36 -4.49 -19.79
C VAL A 25 -0.69 -3.95 -18.83
N THR A 26 -1.46 -2.99 -19.31
CA THR A 26 -2.89 -2.94 -19.03
C THR A 26 -3.47 -4.30 -19.42
N ARG A 27 -3.09 -5.32 -18.67
CA ARG A 27 -3.93 -6.49 -18.58
C ARG A 27 -5.22 -5.94 -18.01
N ASN A 28 -6.35 -6.32 -18.56
CA ASN A 28 -7.67 -6.06 -18.02
C ASN A 28 -7.80 -6.70 -16.62
N THR A 29 -6.89 -6.37 -15.74
CA THR A 29 -6.93 -6.72 -14.34
C THR A 29 -8.06 -5.91 -13.76
N VAL A 30 -9.11 -6.56 -13.31
CA VAL A 30 -10.17 -5.92 -12.54
C VAL A 30 -9.57 -5.58 -11.17
N SER A 31 -8.65 -4.62 -11.18
CA SER A 31 -8.00 -4.11 -9.98
C SER A 31 -8.52 -2.69 -9.71
N ASN A 32 -9.08 -2.49 -8.54
CA ASN A 32 -9.47 -1.17 -8.07
C ASN A 32 -8.38 -0.68 -7.10
N ASN A 33 -7.82 0.48 -7.41
CA ASN A 33 -6.79 1.11 -6.58
C ASN A 33 -7.39 2.26 -5.78
N LEU A 34 -7.34 2.14 -4.46
CA LEU A 34 -7.69 3.19 -3.52
C LEU A 34 -6.44 4.00 -3.20
N THR A 35 -6.46 5.26 -3.58
CA THR A 35 -5.33 6.18 -3.41
C THR A 35 -5.19 6.64 -1.95
N SER A 36 -4.04 7.20 -1.62
CA SER A 36 -3.78 7.80 -0.30
C SER A 36 -4.83 8.84 0.10
N PHE A 37 -5.44 9.53 -0.85
CA PHE A 37 -6.52 10.48 -0.57
C PHE A 37 -7.76 9.78 -0.01
N ALA A 38 -8.19 8.67 -0.64
CA ALA A 38 -9.33 7.87 -0.17
C ALA A 38 -9.04 7.26 1.20
N ILE A 39 -7.83 6.76 1.41
CA ILE A 39 -7.39 6.17 2.68
C ILE A 39 -7.41 7.23 3.79
N ASN A 40 -6.87 8.43 3.53
CA ASN A 40 -6.86 9.52 4.52
C ASN A 40 -8.26 10.00 4.87
N ARG A 41 -9.18 10.01 3.92
CA ARG A 41 -10.58 10.38 4.17
C ARG A 41 -11.32 9.33 5.01
N ALA A 42 -10.90 8.09 4.91
CA ALA A 42 -11.46 6.97 5.67
C ALA A 42 -10.75 6.72 7.01
N LEU A 43 -9.83 7.61 7.43
CA LEU A 43 -9.17 7.50 8.73
C LEU A 43 -10.22 7.42 9.84
N GLY A 44 -10.02 6.46 10.74
CA GLY A 44 -10.97 6.18 11.82
C GLY A 44 -12.17 5.31 11.44
N THR A 45 -12.28 4.87 10.18
CA THR A 45 -13.19 3.80 9.78
C THR A 45 -12.42 2.47 9.65
N SER A 46 -13.12 1.36 9.48
CA SER A 46 -12.47 0.07 9.26
C SER A 46 -11.95 -0.04 7.81
N LEU A 47 -10.93 -0.87 7.60
CA LEU A 47 -10.47 -1.25 6.26
C LEU A 47 -11.64 -1.72 5.39
N THR A 48 -12.52 -2.49 5.97
CA THR A 48 -13.68 -3.08 5.28
C THR A 48 -14.64 -2.00 4.77
N SER A 49 -14.93 -0.98 5.58
CA SER A 49 -15.78 0.14 5.16
C SER A 49 -15.17 0.93 3.99
N LEU A 50 -13.85 1.06 3.95
CA LEU A 50 -13.16 1.66 2.82
C LEU A 50 -13.28 0.78 1.56
N LEU A 51 -13.14 -0.52 1.73
CA LEU A 51 -13.18 -1.48 0.62
C LEU A 51 -14.57 -1.62 -0.01
N GLU A 52 -15.65 -1.30 0.71
CA GLU A 52 -17.02 -1.28 0.15
C GLU A 52 -17.20 -0.28 -1.00
N GLN A 53 -16.32 0.71 -1.12
CA GLN A 53 -16.31 1.62 -2.27
C GLN A 53 -15.87 0.92 -3.56
N VAL A 54 -15.33 -0.28 -3.44
CA VAL A 54 -14.88 -1.09 -4.57
C VAL A 54 -16.01 -1.98 -5.05
N SER A 55 -16.38 -1.87 -6.32
CA SER A 55 -17.41 -2.72 -6.91
C SER A 55 -17.14 -4.21 -6.68
N GLY A 56 -18.15 -4.97 -6.26
CA GLY A 56 -18.04 -6.42 -5.97
C GLY A 56 -17.35 -6.74 -4.65
N VAL A 57 -17.16 -5.74 -3.79
CA VAL A 57 -16.74 -5.90 -2.40
C VAL A 57 -17.90 -5.48 -1.50
N SER A 58 -18.19 -6.29 -0.52
CA SER A 58 -19.16 -6.03 0.55
C SER A 58 -18.53 -6.37 1.90
N SER A 59 -19.26 -6.18 2.97
CA SER A 59 -18.82 -6.56 4.30
C SER A 59 -19.79 -7.49 5.01
N ILE A 60 -19.24 -8.30 5.89
CA ILE A 60 -20.00 -8.95 6.96
C ILE A 60 -19.60 -8.24 8.23
N SER A 61 -20.54 -7.54 8.87
CA SER A 61 -20.29 -6.82 10.11
C SER A 61 -21.07 -7.40 11.27
N THR A 62 -20.39 -7.53 12.39
CA THR A 62 -20.99 -7.87 13.68
C THR A 62 -20.79 -6.65 14.61
N GLY A 63 -21.78 -5.78 14.63
CA GLY A 63 -21.68 -4.49 15.36
C GLY A 63 -20.94 -3.41 14.58
N THR A 64 -20.49 -2.36 15.30
CA THR A 64 -19.90 -1.17 14.69
C THR A 64 -18.40 -1.23 14.45
N THR A 65 -17.72 -2.18 15.06
CA THR A 65 -16.24 -2.26 15.07
C THR A 65 -15.69 -3.48 14.38
N VAL A 66 -16.47 -4.56 14.30
CA VAL A 66 -16.03 -5.82 13.70
C VAL A 66 -16.65 -5.97 12.32
N ALA A 67 -15.83 -5.89 11.30
CA ALA A 67 -16.27 -6.08 9.92
C ALA A 67 -15.21 -6.85 9.12
N LYS A 68 -15.66 -7.81 8.31
CA LYS A 68 -14.81 -8.59 7.42
C LYS A 68 -15.14 -8.30 5.98
N PRO A 69 -14.12 -8.14 5.12
CA PRO A 69 -14.35 -7.96 3.71
C PRO A 69 -14.88 -9.24 3.06
N VAL A 70 -15.81 -9.08 2.16
CA VAL A 70 -16.36 -10.12 1.29
C VAL A 70 -16.09 -9.71 -0.14
N ILE A 71 -15.34 -10.50 -0.88
CA ILE A 71 -15.03 -10.25 -2.29
C ILE A 71 -15.71 -11.33 -3.12
N GLN A 72 -16.60 -10.95 -4.03
CA GLN A 72 -17.34 -11.87 -4.88
C GLN A 72 -18.05 -12.99 -4.08
N GLY A 73 -18.60 -12.66 -2.91
CA GLY A 73 -19.28 -13.61 -2.03
C GLY A 73 -18.37 -14.50 -1.19
N MET A 74 -17.05 -14.34 -1.28
CA MET A 74 -16.07 -15.10 -0.52
C MET A 74 -15.45 -14.26 0.59
N TYR A 75 -15.14 -14.89 1.73
CA TYR A 75 -14.55 -14.24 2.90
C TYR A 75 -13.61 -15.19 3.66
N GLY A 76 -12.91 -14.65 4.66
CA GLY A 76 -12.01 -15.41 5.52
C GLY A 76 -10.80 -15.95 4.75
N ASN A 77 -10.54 -17.27 4.85
CA ASN A 77 -9.40 -17.94 4.23
C ASN A 77 -9.37 -17.91 2.70
N ARG A 78 -10.42 -17.41 2.07
CA ARG A 78 -10.52 -17.30 0.61
C ARG A 78 -10.12 -15.93 0.08
N ILE A 79 -9.78 -15.03 0.97
CA ILE A 79 -9.25 -13.70 0.65
C ILE A 79 -7.85 -13.60 1.23
N LEU A 80 -6.89 -13.28 0.37
CA LEU A 80 -5.51 -13.04 0.78
C LEU A 80 -5.31 -11.55 1.05
N ILE A 81 -4.70 -11.21 2.19
CA ILE A 81 -4.25 -9.86 2.48
C ILE A 81 -2.73 -9.84 2.48
N ILE A 82 -2.16 -8.94 1.70
CA ILE A 82 -0.72 -8.68 1.62
C ILE A 82 -0.47 -7.26 2.10
N ASN A 83 0.32 -7.11 3.14
CA ASN A 83 0.71 -5.83 3.69
C ASN A 83 2.22 -5.64 3.53
N ASN A 84 2.62 -4.68 2.72
CA ASN A 84 4.04 -4.39 2.41
C ASN A 84 4.83 -5.64 1.99
N GLY A 85 4.27 -6.44 1.10
CA GLY A 85 4.87 -7.67 0.62
C GLY A 85 4.78 -8.86 1.57
N SER A 86 4.31 -8.66 2.80
CA SER A 86 4.12 -9.72 3.80
C SER A 86 2.67 -10.18 3.81
N ARG A 87 2.48 -11.50 3.75
CA ARG A 87 1.16 -12.11 3.85
C ARG A 87 0.63 -11.99 5.28
N GLN A 88 -0.59 -11.51 5.42
CA GLN A 88 -1.29 -11.48 6.70
C GLN A 88 -2.09 -12.77 6.86
N THR A 89 -1.68 -13.57 7.84
CA THR A 89 -2.41 -14.75 8.31
C THR A 89 -3.24 -14.36 9.52
N GLY A 90 -4.40 -14.94 9.72
CA GLY A 90 -5.27 -14.58 10.86
C GLY A 90 -6.67 -14.14 10.45
N GLN A 91 -6.95 -14.11 9.14
CA GLN A 91 -8.28 -13.83 8.60
C GLN A 91 -9.28 -14.99 8.85
N GLN A 92 -8.75 -16.12 9.31
CA GLN A 92 -9.50 -17.36 9.54
C GLN A 92 -10.30 -17.39 10.86
N TRP A 93 -10.09 -16.40 11.71
CA TRP A 93 -10.88 -16.26 12.94
C TRP A 93 -12.36 -16.10 12.61
N GLY A 94 -13.23 -16.55 13.48
CA GLY A 94 -14.68 -16.46 13.28
C GLY A 94 -15.17 -15.08 12.86
N VAL A 95 -16.43 -14.97 12.45
CA VAL A 95 -17.05 -13.71 12.01
C VAL A 95 -17.05 -12.63 13.08
N ASP A 96 -16.84 -13.03 14.33
CA ASP A 96 -16.84 -12.15 15.50
C ASP A 96 -15.50 -11.39 15.72
N HIS A 97 -14.48 -11.66 14.92
CA HIS A 97 -13.18 -11.02 15.04
C HIS A 97 -12.91 -10.12 13.83
N ALA A 98 -12.51 -8.89 14.08
CA ALA A 98 -12.07 -7.98 13.03
C ALA A 98 -10.74 -8.43 12.41
N PRO A 99 -10.49 -8.16 11.13
CA PRO A 99 -9.15 -8.29 10.58
C PRO A 99 -8.19 -7.38 11.34
N GLU A 100 -7.10 -7.93 11.82
CA GLU A 100 -6.03 -7.19 12.51
C GLU A 100 -5.14 -6.48 11.49
N VAL A 101 -5.72 -5.60 10.68
CA VAL A 101 -4.98 -4.88 9.65
C VAL A 101 -5.23 -3.40 9.78
N ASP A 102 -4.16 -2.68 10.11
CA ASP A 102 -4.19 -1.23 10.16
C ASP A 102 -4.02 -0.63 8.75
N MET A 103 -4.90 0.32 8.41
CA MET A 103 -4.81 1.09 7.17
C MET A 103 -3.81 2.24 7.27
N ASN A 104 -3.47 2.65 8.48
CA ASN A 104 -2.65 3.83 8.71
C ASN A 104 -1.27 3.66 8.08
N GLY A 105 -0.76 4.71 7.47
CA GLY A 105 0.54 4.70 6.82
C GLY A 105 0.60 4.06 5.45
N ASN A 106 -0.48 3.44 4.96
CA ASN A 106 -0.51 2.94 3.60
C ASN A 106 -0.75 4.06 2.59
N ALA A 107 -0.03 4.01 1.49
CA ALA A 107 -0.15 4.95 0.38
C ALA A 107 -1.16 4.48 -0.66
N SER A 108 -1.31 3.18 -0.80
CA SER A 108 -2.28 2.57 -1.71
C SER A 108 -2.85 1.27 -1.15
N ILE A 109 -4.11 1.03 -1.44
CA ILE A 109 -4.77 -0.24 -1.19
C ILE A 109 -5.39 -0.69 -2.51
N ARG A 110 -5.02 -1.87 -2.94
CA ARG A 110 -5.42 -2.43 -4.24
C ARG A 110 -6.19 -3.71 -4.02
N VAL A 111 -7.35 -3.83 -4.65
CA VAL A 111 -8.15 -5.07 -4.66
C VAL A 111 -8.03 -5.71 -6.03
N ILE A 112 -7.51 -6.92 -6.07
CA ILE A 112 -7.34 -7.73 -7.27
C ILE A 112 -8.34 -8.88 -7.20
N LYS A 113 -9.15 -9.03 -8.24
CA LYS A 113 -10.24 -10.01 -8.31
C LYS A 113 -10.09 -10.91 -9.54
N GLY A 114 -10.74 -12.06 -9.50
CA GLY A 114 -10.80 -12.98 -10.63
C GLY A 114 -9.50 -13.76 -10.87
N SER A 115 -9.23 -14.10 -12.12
CA SER A 115 -8.12 -14.97 -12.51
C SER A 115 -6.74 -14.47 -12.09
N ASP A 116 -6.57 -13.16 -12.00
CA ASP A 116 -5.28 -12.58 -11.61
C ASP A 116 -4.95 -12.81 -10.14
N ALA A 117 -5.97 -13.00 -9.31
CA ALA A 117 -5.79 -13.32 -7.90
C ALA A 117 -5.18 -14.72 -7.71
N VAL A 118 -5.50 -15.67 -8.58
CA VAL A 118 -5.01 -17.06 -8.51
C VAL A 118 -3.48 -17.16 -8.57
N ARG A 119 -2.83 -16.19 -9.21
CA ARG A 119 -1.35 -16.12 -9.31
C ARG A 119 -0.66 -15.99 -7.94
N TYR A 120 -1.39 -15.56 -6.93
CA TYR A 120 -0.86 -15.36 -5.58
C TYR A 120 -1.08 -16.56 -4.65
N GLY A 121 -1.70 -17.61 -5.17
CA GLY A 121 -1.89 -18.88 -4.45
C GLY A 121 -3.34 -19.28 -4.25
N SER A 122 -3.51 -20.50 -3.73
CA SER A 122 -4.82 -21.13 -3.57
C SER A 122 -5.77 -20.41 -2.58
N GLU A 123 -5.24 -19.62 -1.68
CA GLU A 123 -6.05 -18.87 -0.71
C GLU A 123 -6.64 -17.57 -1.30
N ALA A 124 -6.23 -17.21 -2.49
CA ALA A 124 -6.71 -16.02 -3.18
C ALA A 124 -7.93 -16.28 -4.09
N LEU A 125 -8.74 -17.27 -3.78
CA LEU A 125 -9.89 -17.66 -4.60
C LEU A 125 -10.93 -16.54 -4.72
N GLY A 126 -11.20 -15.80 -3.66
CA GLY A 126 -12.11 -14.65 -3.67
C GLY A 126 -11.47 -13.38 -4.20
N GLY A 127 -10.17 -13.25 -4.01
CA GLY A 127 -9.43 -12.07 -4.39
C GLY A 127 -8.30 -11.76 -3.41
N ILE A 128 -7.60 -10.66 -3.70
CA ILE A 128 -6.46 -10.21 -2.90
C ILE A 128 -6.63 -8.74 -2.56
N ILE A 129 -6.28 -8.39 -1.34
CA ILE A 129 -6.12 -7.02 -0.87
C ILE A 129 -4.63 -6.78 -0.70
N VAL A 130 -4.06 -5.91 -1.52
CA VAL A 130 -2.65 -5.52 -1.46
C VAL A 130 -2.56 -4.13 -0.88
N MET A 131 -1.85 -3.99 0.23
CA MET A 131 -1.62 -2.74 0.94
C MET A 131 -0.14 -2.39 0.83
N GLU A 132 0.14 -1.19 0.35
CA GLU A 132 1.51 -0.74 0.10
C GLU A 132 1.76 0.61 0.76
N GLN A 133 2.85 0.72 1.47
CA GLN A 133 3.33 2.00 2.00
C GLN A 133 4.05 2.80 0.91
N ALA A 134 4.06 4.11 1.07
CA ALA A 134 4.88 4.96 0.21
C ALA A 134 6.37 4.57 0.33
N PRO A 135 7.13 4.62 -0.75
CA PRO A 135 8.56 4.39 -0.66
C PRO A 135 9.23 5.38 0.30
N LEU A 136 10.27 4.93 0.98
CA LEU A 136 11.04 5.80 1.88
C LEU A 136 11.74 6.91 1.06
N PRO A 137 11.91 8.12 1.65
CA PRO A 137 12.47 9.28 0.96
C PRO A 137 14.00 9.19 0.86
N PHE A 138 14.54 8.21 0.13
CA PHE A 138 15.98 8.13 -0.11
C PHE A 138 16.50 9.37 -0.83
N ARG A 139 17.72 9.81 -0.50
CA ARG A 139 18.44 10.95 -1.11
C ARG A 139 17.75 12.32 -1.00
N LYS A 140 16.67 12.44 -0.28
CA LYS A 140 16.01 13.71 -0.03
C LYS A 140 16.34 14.15 1.39
N LYS A 141 17.22 15.12 1.55
CA LYS A 141 17.51 15.78 2.83
C LYS A 141 16.29 16.57 3.31
N ALA A 142 15.25 15.89 3.72
CA ALA A 142 14.05 16.53 4.20
C ALA A 142 13.46 15.72 5.35
N LEU A 143 13.15 16.41 6.42
CA LEU A 143 12.26 15.91 7.45
C LEU A 143 10.82 16.25 7.03
N LYS A 144 9.99 15.23 6.93
CA LYS A 144 8.56 15.42 6.63
C LYS A 144 7.75 14.83 7.77
N GLY A 145 6.69 15.53 8.14
CA GLY A 145 5.76 15.07 9.15
C GLY A 145 4.32 15.25 8.68
N LYS A 146 3.46 14.36 9.13
CA LYS A 146 2.03 14.43 8.95
C LYS A 146 1.37 14.04 10.27
N THR A 147 0.41 14.84 10.71
CA THR A 147 -0.41 14.54 11.88
C THR A 147 -1.87 14.69 11.48
N SER A 148 -2.71 13.76 11.91
CA SER A 148 -4.15 13.90 11.75
C SER A 148 -4.88 13.63 13.07
N ILE A 149 -5.89 14.43 13.33
CA ILE A 149 -6.76 14.31 14.50
C ILE A 149 -8.18 14.15 13.95
N LEU A 150 -8.86 13.12 14.38
CA LEU A 150 -10.24 12.87 14.00
C LEU A 150 -11.07 12.70 15.28
N TYR A 151 -12.17 13.42 15.34
CA TYR A 151 -13.18 13.25 16.37
C TYR A 151 -14.48 12.71 15.74
N GLY A 152 -14.97 11.61 16.26
CA GLY A 152 -16.26 11.04 15.89
C GLY A 152 -17.27 11.23 16.99
N SER A 153 -18.35 11.97 16.73
CA SER A 153 -19.42 12.22 17.71
C SER A 153 -20.18 10.94 18.08
N ASN A 154 -20.27 10.00 17.15
CA ASN A 154 -20.84 8.68 17.39
C ASN A 154 -19.85 7.83 18.20
N GLY A 155 -20.18 7.58 19.46
CA GLY A 155 -19.33 6.82 20.38
C GLY A 155 -18.14 7.60 20.96
N HIS A 156 -18.11 8.94 20.82
CA HIS A 156 -17.05 9.81 21.37
C HIS A 156 -15.63 9.30 21.02
N ARG A 157 -15.41 8.90 19.78
CA ARG A 157 -14.15 8.32 19.34
C ARG A 157 -13.16 9.40 18.94
N TYR A 158 -11.96 9.32 19.51
CA TYR A 158 -10.82 10.14 19.13
C TYR A 158 -9.79 9.27 18.40
N VAL A 159 -9.31 9.72 17.26
CA VAL A 159 -8.22 9.08 16.52
C VAL A 159 -7.14 10.11 16.31
N LEU A 160 -5.95 9.81 16.81
CA LEU A 160 -4.74 10.60 16.60
C LEU A 160 -3.77 9.73 15.80
N THR A 161 -3.33 10.22 14.65
CA THR A 161 -2.30 9.55 13.87
C THR A 161 -1.15 10.49 13.60
N GLY A 162 0.07 9.98 13.63
CA GLY A 162 1.27 10.72 13.36
C GLY A 162 2.23 9.93 12.48
N GLN A 163 2.87 10.62 11.55
CA GLN A 163 3.93 10.06 10.71
C GLN A 163 5.06 11.05 10.62
N LEU A 164 6.27 10.58 10.86
CA LEU A 164 7.51 11.31 10.66
C LEU A 164 8.42 10.48 9.76
N GLU A 165 8.99 11.11 8.75
CA GLU A 165 9.95 10.48 7.85
C GLU A 165 11.11 11.40 7.54
N GLY A 166 12.27 10.82 7.38
CA GLY A 166 13.47 11.59 7.11
C GLY A 166 14.62 10.75 6.59
N THR A 167 15.70 11.43 6.26
CA THR A 167 16.95 10.81 5.80
C THR A 167 18.11 11.34 6.61
N PHE A 168 18.95 10.44 7.12
CA PHE A 168 20.22 10.84 7.69
C PHE A 168 21.24 11.05 6.57
N PRO A 169 21.91 12.20 6.53
CA PRO A 169 23.01 12.43 5.62
C PRO A 169 24.20 11.54 6.00
N SER A 170 24.30 10.42 5.36
CA SER A 170 25.38 9.45 5.53
C SER A 170 25.85 9.01 4.15
N PRO A 171 27.10 8.55 3.99
CA PRO A 171 27.56 7.95 2.74
C PRO A 171 26.67 6.81 2.23
N ARG A 172 25.81 6.26 3.08
CA ARG A 172 24.90 5.15 2.78
C ARG A 172 23.42 5.56 2.70
N ASP A 173 23.10 6.88 2.73
CA ASP A 173 21.73 7.40 2.64
C ASP A 173 20.68 6.56 3.40
N LEU A 174 20.69 6.62 4.71
CA LEU A 174 19.74 5.91 5.55
C LEU A 174 18.42 6.69 5.63
N ALA A 175 17.35 6.13 5.09
CA ALA A 175 16.00 6.69 5.21
C ALA A 175 15.22 5.98 6.34
N TRP A 176 14.41 6.72 7.07
CA TRP A 176 13.62 6.22 8.19
C TRP A 176 12.21 6.79 8.18
N ARG A 177 11.29 6.04 8.75
CA ARG A 177 9.91 6.44 9.00
C ARG A 177 9.45 5.91 10.34
N VAL A 178 8.79 6.77 11.11
CA VAL A 178 8.08 6.43 12.34
C VAL A 178 6.62 6.80 12.15
N GLN A 179 5.72 5.89 12.48
CA GLN A 179 4.27 6.11 12.36
C GLN A 179 3.52 5.44 13.52
N GLY A 180 2.40 6.04 13.91
CA GLY A 180 1.53 5.55 14.98
C GLY A 180 0.18 6.23 15.00
#